data_48a0d5dc1fe1717070a2ea6aa2b48690
#
_entry.id   48a0d5dc1fe1717070a2ea6aa2b48690
#
_cell.length_a   1.000
_cell.length_b   1.000
_cell.length_c   1.000
_cell.angle_alpha   90.00
_cell.angle_beta   90.00
_cell.angle_gamma   90.00
#
_symmetry.space_group_name_H-M   'P 1'
#
loop_
_entity.id
_entity.type
_entity.pdbx_description
1 polymer ?
#
loop_
_entity_poly.entity_id
_entity_poly.type
_entity_poly.pdbx_seq_one_letter_code
_entity_poly.pdbx_strand_id
1 'polypeptide(L)'
;MAVQFRDYYETLGVSKTASEEEIRSAFRKLARKYHPDVAKDKKTAEEKFKEINEAYEVLSDPEKRKKYDQLGANWNQPGGFQPPPDWGGGAQPGGYYQWSGGDGGGGVDFEFGGTGFSDFFEAFFGGGRGRSAFGGFGQREHTAERGSDVEADIMVTLEEALNGATRQVSLRRAGSKKVETYQVKIPRGVREGQRIRLAGQGQAGERGGKSGDLFLRVRLARHPDFTVEGADLIHEVRIAPWQAVLGDQLVIPTLEGSARLKIPPGTQGGQRFRLRGRGLQGVSGSRGDLYVVVQIAIPKKLSEREREVWEQLAQLHGQENSA
;
A
#
# COMPACT_ATOMS: atom_id res chain seq x y z
N MET A 1 -19.09 -6.63 15.64
CA MET A 1 -19.49 -7.33 14.39
C MET A 1 -18.38 -8.32 14.05
N ALA A 2 -18.69 -9.50 13.53
CA ALA A 2 -17.64 -10.43 13.13
C ALA A 2 -16.86 -9.84 11.95
N VAL A 3 -15.54 -9.86 12.03
CA VAL A 3 -14.65 -9.46 10.93
C VAL A 3 -14.90 -10.43 9.78
N GLN A 4 -15.23 -9.91 8.60
CA GLN A 4 -15.56 -10.73 7.45
C GLN A 4 -14.28 -11.00 6.66
N PHE A 5 -14.00 -12.28 6.38
CA PHE A 5 -12.86 -12.68 5.54
C PHE A 5 -13.01 -12.09 4.14
N ARG A 6 -11.93 -11.50 3.61
CA ARG A 6 -11.87 -10.99 2.24
C ARG A 6 -10.92 -11.84 1.41
N ASP A 7 -11.39 -12.37 0.28
CA ASP A 7 -10.54 -13.11 -0.64
C ASP A 7 -9.75 -12.13 -1.54
N TYR A 8 -8.48 -11.93 -1.19
CA TYR A 8 -7.58 -11.03 -1.93
C TYR A 8 -7.18 -11.56 -3.30
N TYR A 9 -7.19 -12.88 -3.50
CA TYR A 9 -6.96 -13.46 -4.82
C TYR A 9 -8.13 -13.17 -5.76
N GLU A 10 -9.35 -13.27 -5.26
CA GLU A 10 -10.56 -12.89 -5.99
C GLU A 10 -10.58 -11.38 -6.29
N THR A 11 -10.18 -10.56 -5.33
CA THR A 11 -10.09 -9.09 -5.49
C THR A 11 -9.14 -8.71 -6.63
N LEU A 12 -8.00 -9.39 -6.77
CA LEU A 12 -7.06 -9.18 -7.88
C LEU A 12 -7.42 -9.96 -9.14
N GLY A 13 -8.37 -10.91 -9.07
CA GLY A 13 -8.75 -11.77 -10.19
C GLY A 13 -7.63 -12.73 -10.61
N VAL A 14 -6.88 -13.26 -9.65
CA VAL A 14 -5.76 -14.20 -9.87
C VAL A 14 -5.99 -15.53 -9.13
N SER A 15 -5.31 -16.60 -9.58
CA SER A 15 -5.33 -17.88 -8.88
C SER A 15 -4.59 -17.82 -7.54
N LYS A 16 -4.98 -18.67 -6.57
CA LYS A 16 -4.22 -18.85 -5.32
C LYS A 16 -2.79 -19.35 -5.53
N THR A 17 -2.53 -19.98 -6.68
CA THR A 17 -1.20 -20.43 -7.10
C THR A 17 -0.46 -19.42 -7.97
N ALA A 18 -1.00 -18.19 -8.14
CA ALA A 18 -0.40 -17.19 -8.99
C ALA A 18 1.00 -16.81 -8.53
N SER A 19 1.89 -16.62 -9.50
CA SER A 19 3.24 -16.12 -9.27
C SER A 19 3.22 -14.64 -8.84
N GLU A 20 4.31 -14.17 -8.26
CA GLU A 20 4.47 -12.77 -7.89
C GLU A 20 4.32 -11.84 -9.10
N GLU A 21 4.82 -12.25 -10.26
CA GLU A 21 4.69 -11.48 -11.50
C GLU A 21 3.23 -11.37 -11.99
N GLU A 22 2.45 -12.44 -11.85
CA GLU A 22 1.03 -12.45 -12.20
C GLU A 22 0.24 -11.54 -11.26
N ILE A 23 0.49 -11.61 -9.95
CA ILE A 23 -0.10 -10.73 -8.93
C ILE A 23 0.22 -9.27 -9.25
N ARG A 24 1.50 -8.96 -9.54
CA ARG A 24 1.96 -7.62 -9.91
C ARG A 24 1.33 -7.11 -11.21
N SER A 25 1.16 -7.98 -12.19
CA SER A 25 0.53 -7.66 -13.47
C SER A 25 -0.95 -7.36 -13.33
N ALA A 26 -1.66 -8.19 -12.55
CA ALA A 26 -3.08 -8.01 -12.25
C ALA A 26 -3.32 -6.70 -11.46
N PHE A 27 -2.51 -6.44 -10.45
CA PHE A 27 -2.54 -5.18 -9.71
C PHE A 27 -2.40 -3.97 -10.62
N ARG A 28 -1.35 -3.92 -11.48
CA ARG A 28 -1.13 -2.78 -12.39
C ARG A 28 -2.34 -2.54 -13.32
N LYS A 29 -2.95 -3.62 -13.83
CA LYS A 29 -4.12 -3.54 -14.70
C LYS A 29 -5.33 -2.94 -13.98
N LEU A 30 -5.61 -3.43 -12.76
CA LEU A 30 -6.75 -2.98 -11.97
C LEU A 30 -6.53 -1.57 -11.41
N ALA A 31 -5.33 -1.27 -10.91
CA ALA A 31 -4.97 0.04 -10.36
C ALA A 31 -5.10 1.15 -11.43
N ARG A 32 -4.67 0.90 -12.68
CA ARG A 32 -4.89 1.84 -13.79
C ARG A 32 -6.37 2.03 -14.12
N LYS A 33 -7.16 0.94 -14.07
CA LYS A 33 -8.59 0.99 -14.37
C LYS A 33 -9.38 1.78 -13.33
N TYR A 34 -9.03 1.63 -12.06
CA TYR A 34 -9.75 2.23 -10.93
C TYR A 34 -9.00 3.41 -10.30
N HIS A 35 -7.98 3.95 -11.00
CA HIS A 35 -7.27 5.13 -10.51
C HIS A 35 -8.21 6.33 -10.39
N PRO A 36 -8.22 7.08 -9.25
CA PRO A 36 -9.16 8.17 -9.03
C PRO A 36 -9.10 9.29 -10.08
N ASP A 37 -7.93 9.47 -10.72
CA ASP A 37 -7.76 10.48 -11.77
C ASP A 37 -8.29 10.07 -13.14
N VAL A 38 -8.47 8.76 -13.38
CA VAL A 38 -8.86 8.21 -14.69
C VAL A 38 -10.30 7.73 -14.71
N ALA A 39 -10.83 7.32 -13.55
CA ALA A 39 -12.14 6.71 -13.46
C ALA A 39 -13.29 7.72 -13.62
N LYS A 40 -14.33 7.33 -14.39
CA LYS A 40 -15.53 8.15 -14.61
C LYS A 40 -16.38 8.32 -13.34
N ASP A 41 -16.47 7.26 -12.51
CA ASP A 41 -17.14 7.26 -11.21
C ASP A 41 -16.09 7.23 -10.12
N LYS A 42 -15.79 8.40 -9.57
CA LYS A 42 -14.73 8.58 -8.57
C LYS A 42 -14.99 7.81 -7.27
N LYS A 43 -16.25 7.72 -6.80
CA LYS A 43 -16.58 7.10 -5.52
C LYS A 43 -16.39 5.58 -5.57
N THR A 44 -16.98 4.93 -6.55
CA THR A 44 -16.84 3.47 -6.75
C THR A 44 -15.40 3.09 -7.10
N ALA A 45 -14.70 3.96 -7.83
CA ALA A 45 -13.30 3.75 -8.16
C ALA A 45 -12.40 3.85 -6.93
N GLU A 46 -12.65 4.81 -6.04
CA GLU A 46 -11.90 4.97 -4.81
C GLU A 46 -12.05 3.74 -3.89
N GLU A 47 -13.27 3.24 -3.72
CA GLU A 47 -13.52 2.03 -2.93
C GLU A 47 -12.79 0.81 -3.51
N LYS A 48 -12.91 0.59 -4.82
CA LYS A 48 -12.21 -0.51 -5.49
C LYS A 48 -10.69 -0.37 -5.51
N PHE A 49 -10.21 0.85 -5.65
CA PHE A 49 -8.77 1.13 -5.59
C PHE A 49 -8.19 0.79 -4.21
N LYS A 50 -8.93 1.09 -3.13
CA LYS A 50 -8.56 0.71 -1.76
C LYS A 50 -8.47 -0.81 -1.59
N GLU A 51 -9.51 -1.54 -2.04
CA GLU A 51 -9.53 -3.01 -1.98
C GLU A 51 -8.38 -3.64 -2.77
N ILE A 52 -8.09 -3.13 -3.96
CA ILE A 52 -6.99 -3.59 -4.82
C ILE A 52 -5.63 -3.34 -4.17
N ASN A 53 -5.43 -2.16 -3.57
CA ASN A 53 -4.19 -1.83 -2.85
C ASN A 53 -3.99 -2.73 -1.63
N GLU A 54 -5.04 -2.96 -0.84
CA GLU A 54 -5.03 -3.84 0.33
C GLU A 54 -4.64 -5.28 -0.08
N ALA A 55 -5.30 -5.82 -1.10
CA ALA A 55 -5.01 -7.14 -1.61
C ALA A 55 -3.55 -7.28 -2.10
N TYR A 56 -3.06 -6.27 -2.81
CA TYR A 56 -1.67 -6.27 -3.28
C TYR A 56 -0.65 -6.12 -2.16
N GLU A 57 -0.91 -5.29 -1.14
CA GLU A 57 -0.05 -5.11 0.03
C GLU A 57 0.19 -6.44 0.77
N VAL A 58 -0.82 -7.30 0.83
CA VAL A 58 -0.72 -8.61 1.48
C VAL A 58 -0.10 -9.66 0.55
N LEU A 59 -0.53 -9.74 -0.71
CA LEU A 59 -0.12 -10.82 -1.61
C LEU A 59 1.23 -10.60 -2.29
N SER A 60 1.75 -9.36 -2.33
CA SER A 60 3.08 -9.04 -2.89
C SER A 60 4.23 -9.32 -1.93
N ASP A 61 3.96 -9.43 -0.64
CA ASP A 61 4.95 -9.74 0.38
C ASP A 61 4.87 -11.24 0.73
N PRO A 62 5.92 -12.03 0.53
CA PRO A 62 5.91 -13.48 0.77
C PRO A 62 5.51 -13.85 2.21
N GLU A 63 5.95 -13.08 3.20
CA GLU A 63 5.63 -13.35 4.61
C GLU A 63 4.17 -13.05 4.92
N LYS A 64 3.65 -11.92 4.43
CA LYS A 64 2.23 -11.56 4.59
C LYS A 64 1.33 -12.54 3.84
N ARG A 65 1.71 -12.91 2.61
CA ARG A 65 0.98 -13.89 1.80
C ARG A 65 0.88 -15.24 2.51
N LYS A 66 2.01 -15.75 3.04
CA LYS A 66 2.03 -16.99 3.80
C LYS A 66 1.10 -16.95 5.02
N LYS A 67 1.11 -15.86 5.77
CA LYS A 67 0.19 -15.64 6.91
C LYS A 67 -1.27 -15.59 6.44
N TYR A 68 -1.55 -14.90 5.35
CA TYR A 68 -2.88 -14.81 4.77
C TYR A 68 -3.42 -16.17 4.30
N ASP A 69 -2.59 -16.98 3.63
CA ASP A 69 -2.95 -18.32 3.16
C ASP A 69 -3.25 -19.26 4.32
N GLN A 70 -2.47 -19.19 5.41
CA GLN A 70 -2.72 -19.93 6.65
C GLN A 70 -4.03 -19.50 7.32
N LEU A 71 -4.32 -18.20 7.34
CA LEU A 71 -5.57 -17.65 7.86
C LEU A 71 -6.77 -18.17 7.07
N GLY A 72 -6.71 -18.08 5.73
CA GLY A 72 -7.79 -18.51 4.84
C GLY A 72 -8.11 -19.99 4.93
N ALA A 73 -7.10 -20.84 5.15
CA ALA A 73 -7.29 -22.28 5.33
C ALA A 73 -8.05 -22.63 6.63
N ASN A 74 -7.94 -21.81 7.65
CA ASN A 74 -8.50 -22.06 8.98
C ASN A 74 -9.74 -21.20 9.33
N TRP A 75 -10.16 -20.29 8.44
CA TRP A 75 -11.22 -19.33 8.71
C TRP A 75 -12.59 -19.98 8.98
N ASN A 76 -12.88 -21.09 8.31
CA ASN A 76 -14.18 -21.79 8.38
C ASN A 76 -14.21 -22.96 9.37
N GLN A 77 -13.20 -23.17 10.21
CA GLN A 77 -13.20 -24.27 11.17
C GLN A 77 -14.10 -23.96 12.38
N PRO A 78 -14.95 -24.90 12.82
CA PRO A 78 -15.72 -24.75 14.04
C PRO A 78 -14.78 -24.78 15.25
N GLY A 79 -14.54 -23.65 15.87
CA GLY A 79 -13.65 -23.52 17.04
C GLY A 79 -12.85 -22.23 17.09
N GLY A 80 -12.93 -21.41 16.05
CA GLY A 80 -12.24 -20.13 15.98
C GLY A 80 -10.77 -20.27 15.55
N PHE A 81 -10.24 -19.26 14.91
CA PHE A 81 -8.85 -19.18 14.50
C PHE A 81 -7.92 -19.08 15.72
N GLN A 82 -6.99 -20.01 15.88
CA GLN A 82 -5.87 -19.91 16.79
C GLN A 82 -4.62 -19.45 16.03
N PRO A 83 -4.13 -18.21 16.27
CA PRO A 83 -2.90 -17.78 15.61
C PRO A 83 -1.72 -18.64 16.07
N PRO A 84 -0.80 -19.02 15.14
CA PRO A 84 0.44 -19.72 15.50
C PRO A 84 1.27 -18.90 16.50
N PRO A 85 2.11 -19.54 17.35
CA PRO A 85 2.92 -18.87 18.38
C PRO A 85 3.84 -17.77 17.84
N ASP A 86 4.19 -17.80 16.57
CA ASP A 86 5.08 -16.85 15.87
C ASP A 86 4.40 -15.56 15.36
N TRP A 87 3.11 -15.41 15.60
CA TRP A 87 2.32 -14.27 15.06
C TRP A 87 2.33 -13.01 15.91
N GLY A 88 3.42 -12.72 16.56
CA GLY A 88 3.60 -11.44 17.27
C GLY A 88 3.75 -11.61 18.77
N GLY A 89 4.94 -11.39 19.19
CA GLY A 89 5.48 -11.07 20.50
C GLY A 89 4.62 -11.34 21.73
N GLY A 90 4.92 -12.43 22.45
CA GLY A 90 4.67 -12.50 23.88
C GLY A 90 3.27 -12.91 24.31
N ALA A 91 2.82 -14.09 23.94
CA ALA A 91 1.72 -14.75 24.64
C ALA A 91 2.23 -15.96 25.39
N GLN A 92 2.02 -15.98 26.71
CA GLN A 92 2.25 -17.15 27.56
C GLN A 92 1.46 -18.36 27.04
N PRO A 93 1.98 -19.61 27.18
CA PRO A 93 1.27 -20.82 26.78
C PRO A 93 0.07 -21.01 27.72
N GLY A 94 -1.15 -20.94 27.18
CA GLY A 94 -2.38 -21.24 27.91
C GLY A 94 -3.55 -20.28 27.73
N GLY A 95 -3.44 -19.20 26.94
CA GLY A 95 -4.53 -18.28 26.68
C GLY A 95 -5.36 -18.69 25.48
N TYR A 96 -6.56 -19.26 25.70
CA TYR A 96 -7.59 -19.36 24.68
C TYR A 96 -8.02 -17.93 24.32
N TYR A 97 -7.71 -17.48 23.09
CA TYR A 97 -8.37 -16.30 22.55
C TYR A 97 -9.77 -16.69 22.09
N GLN A 98 -10.66 -16.73 23.07
CA GLN A 98 -12.09 -16.79 22.80
C GLN A 98 -12.47 -15.41 22.24
N TRP A 99 -12.68 -15.31 20.96
CA TRP A 99 -13.32 -14.18 20.32
C TRP A 99 -14.81 -14.21 20.68
N SER A 100 -15.08 -13.94 21.95
CA SER A 100 -16.40 -13.69 22.45
C SER A 100 -16.64 -12.21 22.33
N GLY A 101 -17.54 -11.77 21.47
CA GLY A 101 -18.11 -10.44 21.50
C GLY A 101 -18.87 -10.27 22.82
N GLY A 102 -18.18 -9.83 23.85
CA GLY A 102 -18.74 -9.62 25.20
C GLY A 102 -17.87 -8.65 25.97
N ASP A 103 -18.41 -7.47 26.10
CA ASP A 103 -18.36 -6.53 27.21
C ASP A 103 -17.09 -6.49 28.09
N GLY A 104 -16.39 -5.36 28.03
CA GLY A 104 -15.49 -4.92 29.10
C GLY A 104 -14.02 -4.80 28.74
N GLY A 105 -13.64 -3.74 28.05
CA GLY A 105 -12.22 -3.34 27.92
C GLY A 105 -11.99 -2.42 26.72
N GLY A 106 -11.95 -1.11 26.92
CA GLY A 106 -11.89 -0.02 25.96
C GLY A 106 -10.91 -0.14 24.81
N GLY A 107 -11.17 -1.03 23.90
CA GLY A 107 -10.57 -1.07 22.57
C GLY A 107 -11.40 -0.19 21.64
N VAL A 108 -10.77 0.75 20.99
CA VAL A 108 -11.43 1.64 20.04
C VAL A 108 -11.50 0.89 18.72
N ASP A 109 -12.65 0.26 18.40
CA ASP A 109 -12.93 -0.26 17.08
C ASP A 109 -13.30 0.90 16.16
N PHE A 110 -12.37 1.27 15.27
CA PHE A 110 -12.64 2.22 14.21
C PHE A 110 -13.01 1.46 12.93
N GLU A 111 -14.27 1.55 12.53
CA GLU A 111 -14.71 1.15 11.20
C GLU A 111 -14.31 2.26 10.21
N PHE A 112 -13.17 2.05 9.56
CA PHE A 112 -12.56 3.07 8.73
C PHE A 112 -13.14 3.11 7.31
N GLY A 113 -14.29 3.76 7.15
CA GLY A 113 -14.81 4.10 5.82
C GLY A 113 -13.96 5.13 5.05
N GLY A 114 -12.85 5.60 5.60
CA GLY A 114 -12.08 6.71 5.02
C GLY A 114 -10.56 6.60 5.04
N THR A 115 -9.96 5.67 5.79
CA THR A 115 -8.50 5.55 5.91
C THR A 115 -7.84 4.79 4.76
N GLY A 116 -8.60 3.94 4.09
CA GLY A 116 -8.12 3.18 2.94
C GLY A 116 -7.88 1.70 3.17
N PHE A 117 -7.97 1.23 4.42
CA PHE A 117 -7.83 -0.18 4.77
C PHE A 117 -9.13 -0.73 5.38
N SER A 118 -9.38 -2.04 5.22
CA SER A 118 -10.52 -2.72 5.84
C SER A 118 -10.23 -3.13 7.28
N ASP A 119 -11.30 -3.38 8.07
CA ASP A 119 -11.18 -3.91 9.43
C ASP A 119 -10.44 -5.25 9.47
N PHE A 120 -10.57 -6.04 8.39
CA PHE A 120 -9.85 -7.30 8.23
C PHE A 120 -8.33 -7.07 8.14
N PHE A 121 -7.91 -6.11 7.31
CA PHE A 121 -6.49 -5.77 7.16
C PHE A 121 -5.90 -5.24 8.47
N GLU A 122 -6.59 -4.29 9.12
CA GLU A 122 -6.13 -3.70 10.37
C GLU A 122 -6.00 -4.74 11.49
N ALA A 123 -6.93 -5.69 11.58
CA ALA A 123 -6.90 -6.75 12.60
C ALA A 123 -5.71 -7.69 12.47
N PHE A 124 -5.30 -8.01 11.22
CA PHE A 124 -4.29 -9.05 10.98
C PHE A 124 -2.94 -8.55 10.46
N PHE A 125 -2.91 -7.40 9.79
CA PHE A 125 -1.71 -6.86 9.14
C PHE A 125 -1.37 -5.43 9.57
N GLY A 126 -2.24 -4.74 10.31
CA GLY A 126 -2.10 -3.35 10.78
C GLY A 126 -1.05 -3.13 11.88
N GLY A 127 -0.11 -4.05 12.06
CA GLY A 127 1.12 -3.94 12.82
C GLY A 127 1.00 -3.40 14.24
N GLY A 128 0.84 -4.30 15.19
CA GLY A 128 0.78 -3.98 16.61
C GLY A 128 1.98 -3.17 17.12
N ARG A 129 1.68 -1.94 17.51
CA ARG A 129 2.47 -1.19 18.51
C ARG A 129 1.52 -0.28 19.27
N GLY A 130 1.30 -0.62 20.53
CA GLY A 130 0.64 0.30 21.46
C GLY A 130 -0.24 -0.34 22.51
N ARG A 131 0.16 -1.45 23.09
CA ARG A 131 -0.34 -1.84 24.40
C ARG A 131 0.75 -1.59 25.45
N SER A 132 0.87 -0.34 25.87
CA SER A 132 1.43 -0.05 27.18
C SER A 132 0.28 -0.10 28.19
N ALA A 133 -0.01 -1.32 28.65
CA ALA A 133 -0.76 -1.49 29.88
C ALA A 133 0.18 -1.16 31.05
N PHE A 134 0.12 0.06 31.54
CA PHE A 134 0.65 0.36 32.86
C PHE A 134 -0.52 0.70 33.78
N GLY A 135 -0.97 -0.32 34.51
CA GLY A 135 -1.92 -0.18 35.59
C GLY A 135 -1.23 0.43 36.82
N GLY A 136 -1.63 1.62 37.16
CA GLY A 136 -1.34 2.25 38.44
C GLY A 136 -2.63 2.43 39.21
N PHE A 137 -2.90 1.59 40.19
CA PHE A 137 -3.93 1.81 41.19
C PHE A 137 -3.51 3.02 42.04
N GLY A 138 -4.18 4.14 41.83
CA GLY A 138 -4.11 5.32 42.69
C GLY A 138 -5.48 5.94 42.74
N GLN A 139 -6.12 5.85 43.90
CA GLN A 139 -7.36 6.55 44.26
C GLN A 139 -7.13 8.04 44.00
N ARG A 140 -7.77 8.61 42.98
CA ARG A 140 -7.68 10.04 42.66
C ARG A 140 -9.02 10.70 42.75
N GLU A 141 -8.96 11.84 43.43
CA GLU A 141 -10.03 12.83 43.54
C GLU A 141 -10.67 13.18 42.18
N HIS A 142 -11.94 13.56 42.23
CA HIS A 142 -12.83 13.81 41.09
C HIS A 142 -12.42 15.01 40.23
N THR A 143 -11.29 14.90 39.52
CA THR A 143 -10.86 15.87 38.51
C THR A 143 -11.34 15.45 37.12
N ALA A 144 -11.76 16.45 36.31
CA ALA A 144 -12.11 16.23 34.92
C ALA A 144 -10.91 15.63 34.16
N GLU A 145 -11.04 14.40 33.67
CA GLU A 145 -9.95 13.71 32.98
C GLU A 145 -10.04 13.95 31.47
N ARG A 146 -8.91 14.35 30.88
CA ARG A 146 -8.81 14.49 29.41
C ARG A 146 -8.93 13.11 28.77
N GLY A 147 -9.70 13.02 27.69
CA GLY A 147 -9.79 11.82 26.85
C GLY A 147 -8.45 11.44 26.24
N SER A 148 -8.25 10.16 25.99
CA SER A 148 -7.04 9.63 25.36
C SER A 148 -6.97 10.00 23.88
N ASP A 149 -5.71 10.16 23.43
CA ASP A 149 -5.42 10.36 22.02
C ASP A 149 -5.64 9.05 21.25
N VAL A 150 -6.00 9.17 19.99
CA VAL A 150 -6.30 8.05 19.09
C VAL A 150 -5.37 8.11 17.91
N GLU A 151 -4.86 6.96 17.46
CA GLU A 151 -4.03 6.85 16.26
C GLU A 151 -4.70 5.95 15.22
N ALA A 152 -4.63 6.37 13.95
CA ALA A 152 -5.19 5.64 12.83
C ALA A 152 -4.31 5.83 11.58
N ASP A 153 -4.39 4.90 10.62
CA ASP A 153 -3.70 5.04 9.36
C ASP A 153 -4.60 5.74 8.32
N ILE A 154 -4.00 6.59 7.49
CA ILE A 154 -4.64 7.19 6.33
C ILE A 154 -3.86 6.86 5.07
N MET A 155 -4.51 6.24 4.09
CA MET A 155 -3.90 5.94 2.80
C MET A 155 -3.91 7.19 1.91
N VAL A 156 -2.75 7.57 1.39
CA VAL A 156 -2.52 8.78 0.58
C VAL A 156 -1.89 8.36 -0.74
N THR A 157 -2.40 8.83 -1.88
CA THR A 157 -1.78 8.55 -3.19
C THR A 157 -0.47 9.36 -3.36
N LEU A 158 0.37 8.97 -4.32
CA LEU A 158 1.63 9.69 -4.57
C LEU A 158 1.37 11.11 -5.08
N GLU A 159 0.31 11.31 -5.86
CA GLU A 159 -0.12 12.62 -6.36
C GLU A 159 -0.62 13.51 -5.22
N GLU A 160 -1.41 12.95 -4.29
CA GLU A 160 -1.85 13.66 -3.09
C GLU A 160 -0.67 14.02 -2.19
N ALA A 161 0.30 13.10 -2.05
CA ALA A 161 1.51 13.36 -1.28
C ALA A 161 2.35 14.48 -1.91
N LEU A 162 2.40 14.52 -3.24
CA LEU A 162 3.15 15.55 -3.97
C LEU A 162 2.46 16.92 -3.94
N ASN A 163 1.16 16.96 -4.23
CA ASN A 163 0.42 18.20 -4.46
C ASN A 163 -0.30 18.71 -3.21
N GLY A 164 -0.48 17.85 -2.21
CA GLY A 164 -1.42 18.06 -1.11
C GLY A 164 -2.86 17.85 -1.55
N ALA A 165 -3.71 17.54 -0.60
CA ALA A 165 -5.14 17.33 -0.85
C ALA A 165 -5.97 17.70 0.38
N THR A 166 -7.28 17.89 0.18
CA THR A 166 -8.24 17.94 1.27
C THR A 166 -9.25 16.82 1.07
N ARG A 167 -9.36 15.93 2.05
CA ARG A 167 -10.23 14.74 1.99
C ARG A 167 -11.23 14.73 3.13
N GLN A 168 -12.39 14.20 2.86
CA GLN A 168 -13.35 13.83 3.89
C GLN A 168 -13.05 12.41 4.37
N VAL A 169 -12.78 12.26 5.65
CA VAL A 169 -12.50 10.98 6.30
C VAL A 169 -13.65 10.71 7.27
N SER A 170 -14.34 9.61 7.07
CA SER A 170 -15.44 9.18 7.94
C SER A 170 -14.92 8.17 8.95
N LEU A 171 -15.08 8.49 10.23
CA LEU A 171 -14.62 7.65 11.33
C LEU A 171 -15.81 7.25 12.20
N ARG A 172 -15.85 5.99 12.61
CA ARG A 172 -16.78 5.51 13.62
C ARG A 172 -16.03 5.26 14.92
N ARG A 173 -16.43 5.91 16.00
CA ARG A 173 -15.84 5.64 17.32
C ARG A 173 -16.38 4.32 17.86
N ALA A 174 -15.52 3.56 18.53
CA ALA A 174 -15.95 2.36 19.23
C ALA A 174 -17.09 2.64 20.21
N GLY A 175 -18.09 1.78 20.21
CA GLY A 175 -19.30 1.93 21.03
C GLY A 175 -20.31 2.95 20.51
N SER A 176 -20.01 3.71 19.44
CA SER A 176 -20.95 4.66 18.81
C SER A 176 -21.47 4.11 17.48
N LYS A 177 -22.80 4.20 17.28
CA LYS A 177 -23.41 3.97 15.95
C LYS A 177 -23.26 5.16 15.00
N LYS A 178 -22.72 6.28 15.50
CA LYS A 178 -22.62 7.53 14.74
C LYS A 178 -21.30 7.57 13.99
N VAL A 179 -21.38 7.74 12.68
CA VAL A 179 -20.24 8.03 11.80
C VAL A 179 -20.00 9.53 11.82
N GLU A 180 -18.80 9.94 12.17
CA GLU A 180 -18.39 11.34 12.16
C GLU A 180 -17.48 11.58 10.95
N THR A 181 -17.76 12.63 10.19
CA THR A 181 -16.98 12.97 8.98
C THR A 181 -16.10 14.18 9.29
N TYR A 182 -14.79 14.01 9.06
CA TYR A 182 -13.77 15.04 9.27
C TYR A 182 -13.19 15.48 7.95
N GLN A 183 -12.95 16.77 7.82
CA GLN A 183 -12.19 17.31 6.71
C GLN A 183 -10.70 17.31 7.08
N VAL A 184 -9.92 16.45 6.42
CA VAL A 184 -8.49 16.27 6.67
C VAL A 184 -7.71 16.97 5.57
N LYS A 185 -6.87 17.93 5.96
CA LYS A 185 -5.92 18.58 5.05
C LYS A 185 -4.62 17.79 5.03
N ILE A 186 -4.33 17.14 3.92
CA ILE A 186 -3.07 16.46 3.65
C ILE A 186 -2.08 17.54 3.15
N PRO A 187 -1.00 17.80 3.87
CA PRO A 187 -0.05 18.83 3.45
C PRO A 187 0.73 18.35 2.21
N ARG A 188 1.12 19.31 1.38
CA ARG A 188 2.02 19.05 0.25
C ARG A 188 3.37 18.53 0.76
N GLY A 189 3.89 17.47 0.12
CA GLY A 189 5.15 16.85 0.51
C GLY A 189 5.05 15.97 1.74
N VAL A 190 3.84 15.48 2.08
CA VAL A 190 3.65 14.51 3.14
C VAL A 190 4.37 13.20 2.81
N ARG A 191 4.90 12.52 3.83
CA ARG A 191 5.74 11.33 3.70
C ARG A 191 5.12 10.12 4.38
N GLU A 192 5.57 8.96 3.97
CA GLU A 192 5.24 7.70 4.64
C GLU A 192 5.54 7.79 6.14
N GLY A 193 4.59 7.36 6.98
CA GLY A 193 4.69 7.37 8.43
C GLY A 193 4.51 8.73 9.11
N GLN A 194 4.36 9.83 8.36
CA GLN A 194 4.11 11.15 8.95
C GLN A 194 2.74 11.18 9.61
N ARG A 195 2.63 11.87 10.76
CA ARG A 195 1.38 11.99 11.51
C ARG A 195 0.71 13.34 11.23
N ILE A 196 -0.58 13.30 10.92
CA ILE A 196 -1.46 14.46 10.77
C ILE A 196 -2.34 14.53 12.01
N ARG A 197 -2.23 15.61 12.80
CA ARG A 197 -3.01 15.80 14.02
C ARG A 197 -4.35 16.48 13.72
N LEU A 198 -5.41 15.90 14.21
CA LEU A 198 -6.75 16.49 14.28
C LEU A 198 -7.09 16.76 15.76
N ALA A 199 -6.95 18.02 16.17
CA ALA A 199 -7.10 18.43 17.57
C ALA A 199 -8.52 18.18 18.08
N GLY A 200 -8.63 17.62 19.29
CA GLY A 200 -9.90 17.37 19.97
C GLY A 200 -10.77 16.28 19.35
N GLN A 201 -10.23 15.49 18.41
CA GLN A 201 -10.96 14.41 17.72
C GLN A 201 -10.61 13.01 18.23
N GLY A 202 -9.90 12.91 19.36
CA GLY A 202 -9.64 11.66 20.08
C GLY A 202 -10.84 11.19 20.90
N GLN A 203 -10.59 10.38 21.91
CA GLN A 203 -11.64 9.92 22.85
C GLN A 203 -12.23 11.10 23.64
N ALA A 204 -13.51 11.01 23.96
CA ALA A 204 -14.14 12.00 24.83
C ALA A 204 -13.52 11.93 26.23
N GLY A 205 -13.31 13.10 26.84
CA GLY A 205 -12.89 13.16 28.23
C GLY A 205 -14.03 12.76 29.17
N GLU A 206 -13.66 12.19 30.29
CA GLU A 206 -14.62 11.84 31.33
C GLU A 206 -14.97 13.07 32.18
N ARG A 207 -16.20 13.11 32.70
CA ARG A 207 -16.71 14.13 33.65
C ARG A 207 -16.49 15.57 33.18
N GLY A 208 -16.69 15.83 31.87
CA GLY A 208 -16.53 17.17 31.29
C GLY A 208 -15.09 17.55 30.92
N GLY A 209 -14.17 16.59 30.95
CA GLY A 209 -12.83 16.77 30.47
C GLY A 209 -12.75 16.97 28.94
N LYS A 210 -11.71 17.62 28.46
CA LYS A 210 -11.49 17.83 27.02
C LYS A 210 -11.23 16.51 26.32
N SER A 211 -11.71 16.36 25.07
CA SER A 211 -11.37 15.23 24.23
C SER A 211 -9.86 15.17 23.94
N GLY A 212 -9.34 13.99 23.72
CA GLY A 212 -8.01 13.77 23.18
C GLY A 212 -7.89 14.22 21.73
N ASP A 213 -6.77 13.93 21.07
CA ASP A 213 -6.52 14.26 19.69
C ASP A 213 -6.53 12.98 18.82
N LEU A 214 -6.85 13.12 17.54
CA LEU A 214 -6.73 12.05 16.58
C LEU A 214 -5.45 12.27 15.73
N PHE A 215 -4.58 11.27 15.69
CA PHE A 215 -3.39 11.25 14.88
C PHE A 215 -3.58 10.29 13.69
N LEU A 216 -3.56 10.84 12.49
CA LEU A 216 -3.62 10.06 11.26
C LEU A 216 -2.19 9.82 10.76
N ARG A 217 -1.74 8.56 10.79
CA ARG A 217 -0.44 8.16 10.26
C ARG A 217 -0.56 7.91 8.77
N VAL A 218 0.21 8.63 7.98
CA VAL A 218 0.20 8.53 6.51
C VAL A 218 0.78 7.20 6.06
N ARG A 219 0.04 6.51 5.19
CA ARG A 219 0.48 5.35 4.41
C ARG A 219 0.39 5.70 2.94
N LEU A 220 1.50 5.61 2.22
CA LEU A 220 1.47 5.83 0.78
C LEU A 220 0.84 4.65 0.06
N ALA A 221 -0.16 4.95 -0.77
CA ALA A 221 -0.80 3.95 -1.60
C ALA A 221 0.20 3.40 -2.64
N ARG A 222 0.10 2.11 -2.93
CA ARG A 222 0.87 1.49 -4.02
C ARG A 222 0.47 2.11 -5.35
N HIS A 223 1.47 2.49 -6.14
CA HIS A 223 1.23 3.09 -7.44
C HIS A 223 1.46 2.05 -8.57
N PRO A 224 0.64 2.05 -9.65
CA PRO A 224 0.80 1.07 -10.74
C PRO A 224 2.12 1.19 -11.49
N ASP A 225 2.69 2.38 -11.57
CA ASP A 225 3.89 2.65 -12.37
C ASP A 225 5.13 2.96 -11.53
N PHE A 226 4.98 3.27 -10.22
CA PHE A 226 6.09 3.71 -9.39
C PHE A 226 6.22 2.88 -8.11
N THR A 227 7.46 2.55 -7.78
CA THR A 227 7.84 2.04 -6.45
C THR A 227 8.56 3.16 -5.70
N VAL A 228 8.23 3.33 -4.41
CA VAL A 228 8.81 4.38 -3.57
C VAL A 228 10.02 3.84 -2.82
N GLU A 229 11.17 4.50 -2.94
CA GLU A 229 12.37 4.27 -2.13
C GLU A 229 12.75 5.58 -1.42
N GLY A 230 12.29 5.75 -0.18
CA GLY A 230 12.50 7.00 0.55
C GLY A 230 11.80 8.19 -0.12
N ALA A 231 12.55 9.12 -0.69
CA ALA A 231 12.02 10.22 -1.48
C ALA A 231 12.08 9.96 -2.99
N ASP A 232 12.80 8.91 -3.40
CA ASP A 232 12.97 8.57 -4.80
C ASP A 232 11.84 7.66 -5.29
N LEU A 233 11.63 7.70 -6.60
CA LEU A 233 10.70 6.84 -7.29
C LEU A 233 11.44 5.93 -8.26
N ILE A 234 11.01 4.69 -8.35
CA ILE A 234 11.50 3.73 -9.34
C ILE A 234 10.38 3.43 -10.32
N HIS A 235 10.67 3.55 -11.60
CA HIS A 235 9.80 3.15 -12.70
C HIS A 235 10.49 2.09 -13.55
N GLU A 236 9.86 0.95 -13.74
CA GLU A 236 10.36 -0.08 -14.63
C GLU A 236 9.80 0.12 -16.04
N VAL A 237 10.68 0.35 -17.00
CA VAL A 237 10.31 0.45 -18.42
C VAL A 237 10.72 -0.80 -19.18
N ARG A 238 9.81 -1.35 -19.96
CA ARG A 238 10.10 -2.48 -20.84
C ARG A 238 10.41 -1.97 -22.23
N ILE A 239 11.59 -2.30 -22.74
CA ILE A 239 12.02 -1.96 -24.08
C ILE A 239 12.28 -3.22 -24.90
N ALA A 240 12.15 -3.11 -26.22
CA ALA A 240 12.50 -4.20 -27.13
C ALA A 240 14.01 -4.33 -27.27
N PRO A 241 14.55 -5.52 -27.64
CA PRO A 241 15.99 -5.73 -27.82
C PRO A 241 16.62 -4.75 -28.81
N TRP A 242 15.94 -4.43 -29.91
CA TRP A 242 16.45 -3.48 -30.90
C TRP A 242 16.53 -2.04 -30.37
N GLN A 243 15.62 -1.63 -29.46
CA GLN A 243 15.69 -0.33 -28.80
C GLN A 243 16.89 -0.27 -27.82
N ALA A 244 17.23 -1.37 -27.18
CA ALA A 244 18.41 -1.45 -26.31
C ALA A 244 19.72 -1.39 -27.12
N VAL A 245 19.77 -2.09 -28.26
CA VAL A 245 20.97 -2.15 -29.11
C VAL A 245 21.19 -0.86 -29.88
N LEU A 246 20.14 -0.35 -30.54
CA LEU A 246 20.24 0.81 -31.45
C LEU A 246 20.04 2.15 -30.75
N GLY A 247 19.52 2.11 -29.52
CA GLY A 247 19.05 3.29 -28.79
C GLY A 247 17.67 3.74 -29.25
N ASP A 248 17.00 4.51 -28.41
CA ASP A 248 15.66 5.05 -28.70
C ASP A 248 15.36 6.27 -27.82
N GLN A 249 14.24 6.93 -28.10
CA GLN A 249 13.69 7.98 -27.27
C GLN A 249 12.32 7.59 -26.75
N LEU A 250 12.21 7.41 -25.43
CA LEU A 250 10.99 6.97 -24.77
C LEU A 250 10.28 8.14 -24.09
N VAL A 251 8.96 8.04 -24.01
CA VAL A 251 8.14 8.92 -23.16
C VAL A 251 7.83 8.15 -21.87
N ILE A 252 8.35 8.64 -20.76
CA ILE A 252 8.23 8.03 -19.44
C ILE A 252 7.17 8.78 -18.64
N PRO A 253 6.22 8.08 -17.99
CA PRO A 253 5.28 8.71 -17.07
C PRO A 253 6.04 9.30 -15.86
N THR A 254 5.54 10.40 -15.33
CA THR A 254 5.98 11.01 -14.07
C THR A 254 4.72 11.41 -13.28
N LEU A 255 4.84 11.68 -11.99
CA LEU A 255 3.71 12.16 -11.18
C LEU A 255 3.13 13.51 -11.66
N GLU A 256 3.86 14.26 -12.49
CA GLU A 256 3.46 15.58 -13.01
C GLU A 256 3.19 15.55 -14.52
N GLY A 257 2.99 14.37 -15.10
CA GLY A 257 2.76 14.21 -16.55
C GLY A 257 3.76 13.25 -17.17
N SER A 258 4.58 13.68 -18.12
CA SER A 258 5.54 12.82 -18.82
C SER A 258 6.88 13.51 -19.05
N ALA A 259 7.93 12.69 -19.18
CA ALA A 259 9.28 13.16 -19.52
C ALA A 259 9.85 12.33 -20.67
N ARG A 260 10.68 12.94 -21.51
CA ARG A 260 11.41 12.23 -22.57
C ARG A 260 12.71 11.69 -21.98
N LEU A 261 12.97 10.42 -22.21
CA LEU A 261 14.19 9.72 -21.83
C LEU A 261 14.88 9.20 -23.09
N LYS A 262 16.14 9.57 -23.28
CA LYS A 262 16.99 9.02 -24.34
C LYS A 262 17.65 7.75 -23.83
N ILE A 263 17.44 6.66 -24.52
CA ILE A 263 18.11 5.38 -24.32
C ILE A 263 19.33 5.34 -25.24
N PRO A 264 20.56 5.29 -24.71
CA PRO A 264 21.76 5.14 -25.54
C PRO A 264 21.82 3.79 -26.21
N PRO A 265 22.51 3.68 -27.38
CA PRO A 265 22.82 2.38 -27.95
C PRO A 265 23.66 1.53 -26.99
N GLY A 266 23.41 0.21 -26.97
CA GLY A 266 24.09 -0.72 -26.08
C GLY A 266 23.59 -0.72 -24.63
N THR A 267 22.40 -0.17 -24.37
CA THR A 267 21.77 -0.18 -23.04
C THR A 267 21.50 -1.61 -22.58
N GLN A 268 21.91 -1.91 -21.35
CA GLN A 268 21.74 -3.24 -20.73
C GLN A 268 20.49 -3.35 -19.89
N GLY A 269 19.97 -4.58 -19.73
CA GLY A 269 18.90 -4.85 -18.77
C GLY A 269 19.36 -4.54 -17.34
N GLY A 270 18.46 -3.91 -16.55
CA GLY A 270 18.76 -3.44 -15.21
C GLY A 270 19.47 -2.08 -15.14
N GLN A 271 19.86 -1.51 -16.26
CA GLN A 271 20.48 -0.18 -16.29
C GLN A 271 19.49 0.89 -15.79
N ARG A 272 19.99 1.81 -14.94
CA ARG A 272 19.19 2.87 -14.31
C ARG A 272 19.49 4.22 -14.95
N PHE A 273 18.44 4.94 -15.32
CA PHE A 273 18.49 6.30 -15.78
C PHE A 273 17.84 7.24 -14.75
N ARG A 274 18.53 8.32 -14.39
CA ARG A 274 18.07 9.27 -13.37
C ARG A 274 17.39 10.47 -14.01
N LEU A 275 16.17 10.73 -13.63
CA LEU A 275 15.45 11.97 -13.92
C LEU A 275 15.40 12.82 -12.64
N ARG A 276 16.24 13.83 -12.59
CA ARG A 276 16.44 14.67 -11.40
C ARG A 276 15.18 15.42 -10.98
N GLY A 277 14.92 15.46 -9.66
CA GLY A 277 13.83 16.21 -9.05
C GLY A 277 12.43 15.74 -9.47
N ARG A 278 12.26 14.47 -9.91
CA ARG A 278 10.98 13.90 -10.29
C ARG A 278 10.43 12.87 -9.28
N GLY A 279 11.07 12.78 -8.10
CA GLY A 279 10.61 11.99 -6.97
C GLY A 279 9.64 12.74 -6.05
N LEU A 280 9.47 12.22 -4.84
CA LEU A 280 8.68 12.82 -3.75
C LEU A 280 9.52 13.85 -2.95
N GLN A 281 8.90 14.51 -2.01
CA GLN A 281 9.60 15.44 -1.13
C GLN A 281 10.33 14.68 -0.02
N GLY A 282 11.65 14.92 0.12
CA GLY A 282 12.49 14.31 1.13
C GLY A 282 12.45 15.03 2.48
N VAL A 283 13.15 14.47 3.48
CA VAL A 283 13.21 15.00 4.86
C VAL A 283 13.82 16.39 4.91
N SER A 284 14.81 16.66 4.04
CA SER A 284 15.52 17.95 3.95
C SER A 284 14.74 19.03 3.21
N GLY A 285 13.52 18.76 2.75
CA GLY A 285 12.77 19.66 1.88
C GLY A 285 13.19 19.62 0.42
N SER A 286 14.28 18.93 0.08
CA SER A 286 14.68 18.67 -1.30
C SER A 286 13.80 17.60 -1.91
N ARG A 287 13.58 17.68 -3.20
CA ARG A 287 12.83 16.68 -3.96
C ARG A 287 13.76 15.53 -4.36
N GLY A 288 13.29 14.30 -4.20
CA GLY A 288 13.95 13.10 -4.70
C GLY A 288 13.92 13.00 -6.23
N ASP A 289 14.46 11.93 -6.75
CA ASP A 289 14.62 11.68 -8.17
C ASP A 289 13.71 10.52 -8.64
N LEU A 290 13.51 10.43 -9.95
CA LEU A 290 12.89 9.27 -10.58
C LEU A 290 13.98 8.45 -11.27
N TYR A 291 14.13 7.21 -10.85
CA TYR A 291 15.00 6.22 -11.48
C TYR A 291 14.19 5.35 -12.43
N VAL A 292 14.54 5.37 -13.70
CA VAL A 292 13.96 4.51 -14.72
C VAL A 292 14.86 3.30 -14.89
N VAL A 293 14.35 2.12 -14.57
CA VAL A 293 15.05 0.83 -14.67
C VAL A 293 14.62 0.13 -15.95
N VAL A 294 15.58 -0.15 -16.82
CA VAL A 294 15.33 -0.80 -18.10
C VAL A 294 15.16 -2.31 -17.92
N GLN A 295 14.09 -2.85 -18.46
CA GLN A 295 13.88 -4.28 -18.64
C GLN A 295 13.78 -4.59 -20.13
N ILE A 296 14.66 -5.48 -20.62
CA ILE A 296 14.60 -5.93 -22.03
C ILE A 296 13.51 -7.00 -22.13
N ALA A 297 12.48 -6.73 -22.92
CA ALA A 297 11.37 -7.63 -23.13
C ALA A 297 11.47 -8.31 -24.49
N ILE A 298 11.65 -9.61 -24.52
CA ILE A 298 11.69 -10.41 -25.74
C ILE A 298 10.25 -10.61 -26.24
N PRO A 299 9.96 -10.37 -27.53
CA PRO A 299 8.65 -10.62 -28.11
C PRO A 299 8.25 -12.09 -28.01
N LYS A 300 7.07 -12.37 -27.46
CA LYS A 300 6.58 -13.77 -27.32
C LYS A 300 6.11 -14.38 -28.64
N LYS A 301 5.72 -13.53 -29.60
CA LYS A 301 5.27 -13.95 -30.93
C LYS A 301 6.06 -13.15 -31.95
N LEU A 302 6.60 -13.85 -32.93
CA LEU A 302 7.31 -13.28 -34.06
C LEU A 302 6.55 -13.64 -35.34
N SER A 303 6.50 -12.73 -36.30
CA SER A 303 6.14 -13.05 -37.68
C SER A 303 7.26 -13.88 -38.34
N GLU A 304 6.94 -14.55 -39.44
CA GLU A 304 7.96 -15.34 -40.19
C GLU A 304 9.13 -14.46 -40.58
N ARG A 305 8.87 -13.26 -41.10
CA ARG A 305 9.91 -12.32 -41.50
C ARG A 305 10.76 -11.81 -40.34
N GLU A 306 10.20 -11.57 -39.18
CA GLU A 306 10.97 -11.20 -38.00
C GLU A 306 11.84 -12.33 -37.53
N ARG A 307 11.38 -13.58 -37.59
CA ARG A 307 12.14 -14.77 -37.27
C ARG A 307 13.36 -14.91 -38.18
N GLU A 308 13.17 -14.78 -39.50
CA GLU A 308 14.26 -14.82 -40.49
C GLU A 308 15.36 -13.80 -40.17
N VAL A 309 14.98 -12.56 -39.83
CA VAL A 309 15.92 -11.50 -39.44
C VAL A 309 16.69 -11.84 -38.18
N TRP A 310 16.00 -12.40 -37.18
CA TRP A 310 16.64 -12.84 -35.93
C TRP A 310 17.61 -14.03 -36.17
N GLU A 311 17.27 -14.95 -37.05
CA GLU A 311 18.13 -16.08 -37.43
C GLU A 311 19.37 -15.58 -38.16
N GLN A 312 19.25 -14.62 -39.07
CA GLN A 312 20.40 -13.97 -39.76
C GLN A 312 21.32 -13.28 -38.74
N LEU A 313 20.75 -12.55 -37.79
CA LEU A 313 21.53 -11.89 -36.73
C LEU A 313 22.27 -12.89 -35.87
N ALA A 314 21.62 -14.00 -35.50
CA ALA A 314 22.28 -15.10 -34.75
C ALA A 314 23.43 -15.72 -35.50
N GLN A 315 23.32 -15.92 -36.84
CA GLN A 315 24.39 -16.43 -37.67
C GLN A 315 25.61 -15.51 -37.74
N LEU A 316 25.38 -14.18 -37.82
CA LEU A 316 26.45 -13.18 -37.81
C LEU A 316 27.26 -13.24 -36.50
N HIS A 317 26.58 -13.27 -35.36
CA HIS A 317 27.25 -13.36 -34.05
C HIS A 317 27.84 -14.72 -33.74
N GLY A 318 27.29 -15.81 -34.28
CA GLY A 318 27.86 -17.16 -34.15
C GLY A 318 29.20 -17.32 -34.81
N GLN A 319 29.45 -16.58 -35.91
CA GLN A 319 30.73 -16.59 -36.61
C GLN A 319 31.83 -15.81 -35.89
N GLU A 320 31.49 -14.73 -35.18
CA GLU A 320 32.44 -13.92 -34.39
C GLU A 320 32.95 -14.63 -33.13
N ASN A 321 32.15 -15.52 -32.51
CA ASN A 321 32.53 -16.25 -31.30
C ASN A 321 33.27 -17.56 -31.62
N SER A 322 33.46 -17.92 -32.88
CA SER A 322 34.17 -19.15 -33.32
C SER A 322 35.54 -18.86 -33.93
N ALA A 323 35.98 -17.62 -33.91
CA ALA A 323 37.31 -17.17 -34.32
C ALA A 323 38.11 -16.67 -33.11
#